data_cd01438b2cff7b0f27d18d1ebd03a23f
#
_entry.id   cd01438b2cff7b0f27d18d1ebd03a23f
#
_cell.length_a   1.000
_cell.length_b   1.000
_cell.length_c   1.000
_cell.angle_alpha   90.00
_cell.angle_beta   90.00
_cell.angle_gamma   90.00
#
_symmetry.space_group_name_H-M   'P 1'
#
loop_
_entity.id
_entity.type
_entity.pdbx_description
1 polymer ?
#
loop_
_entity_poly.entity_id
_entity_poly.type
_entity_poly.pdbx_seq_one_letter_code
_entity_poly.pdbx_strand_id
1 'polypeptide(L)'
;MANAIMIQGTASNAGKSLLAAGLCRIFAQDGYKVAPFKSQNMALNSAITPDGFEMGRAQVVQSEAAGVAPDVRMNPILLKPTSHVGSQVIVNGVPRGTMAAGEYFRYRKSLIPEVMAAYESLAAEYDIIVIEGAGSPAEINLKADDIVNMGMARRANAPVLLCGDIDRGGVFASLYGTVKLLEPDEQARIKGLIINKFRGDVDILRPGLGELERLSGKPVLGVVPMLDVDVDDEDSLSHRLSGGGRVGLVDIAVVRLPRLSNFTDFNPLERMEEVTLRYVRNPRELGHPDLVLLPGTKNTMDDLRWLRESGMEAAVLKHASAGGAGLGICGGYQMLGHTVSDPDGVEGGGSLRGLGLLPADTVFQGEKTRTRVTGAFRAPEGLFRSLAGVAFEGYEIHMGRTESGAAPLAEFTTQTGERRSDGLSAGNVWGCYVHGIFDKAEAAAALVNALLEAKGLEPGAASVDWQAYAQQQYDKLAAGLRASLDMKRIYRILNGEE
;
A
#
# COMPACT_ATOMS: atom_id res chain seq x y z
N MET A 1 -7.68 -14.11 -26.65
CA MET A 1 -8.02 -13.27 -25.49
C MET A 1 -7.63 -14.05 -24.25
N ALA A 2 -7.08 -13.36 -23.25
CA ALA A 2 -6.72 -13.98 -21.99
C ALA A 2 -7.93 -14.65 -21.31
N ASN A 3 -7.68 -15.74 -20.58
CA ASN A 3 -8.64 -16.24 -19.62
C ASN A 3 -8.67 -15.30 -18.41
N ALA A 4 -9.84 -15.08 -17.83
CA ALA A 4 -9.98 -14.23 -16.64
C ALA A 4 -10.58 -15.01 -15.47
N ILE A 5 -10.16 -14.66 -14.26
CA ILE A 5 -10.77 -15.14 -13.02
C ILE A 5 -10.84 -13.98 -12.03
N MET A 6 -11.94 -13.88 -11.28
CA MET A 6 -12.15 -12.75 -10.38
C MET A 6 -12.31 -13.19 -8.94
N ILE A 7 -11.57 -12.57 -8.04
CA ILE A 7 -11.68 -12.74 -6.59
C ILE A 7 -12.55 -11.62 -6.03
N GLN A 8 -13.70 -11.99 -5.44
CA GLN A 8 -14.55 -11.07 -4.69
C GLN A 8 -14.61 -11.49 -3.21
N GLY A 9 -14.95 -10.58 -2.33
CA GLY A 9 -15.04 -10.85 -0.90
C GLY A 9 -16.39 -10.49 -0.32
N THR A 10 -16.77 -11.12 0.76
CA THR A 10 -17.99 -10.79 1.50
C THR A 10 -17.90 -9.45 2.24
N ALA A 11 -16.68 -8.91 2.39
CA ALA A 11 -16.40 -7.63 3.05
C ALA A 11 -15.02 -7.09 2.64
N SER A 12 -14.71 -5.85 3.04
CA SER A 12 -13.34 -5.35 3.07
C SER A 12 -12.48 -6.23 3.98
N ASN A 13 -11.19 -6.34 3.69
CA ASN A 13 -10.22 -7.15 4.45
C ASN A 13 -10.53 -8.66 4.50
N ALA A 14 -11.42 -9.19 3.65
CA ALA A 14 -11.65 -10.64 3.56
C ALA A 14 -10.43 -11.42 3.01
N GLY A 15 -9.39 -10.71 2.53
CA GLY A 15 -8.15 -11.27 2.00
C GLY A 15 -8.12 -11.40 0.48
N LYS A 16 -8.97 -10.66 -0.22
CA LYS A 16 -9.01 -10.64 -1.71
C LYS A 16 -7.63 -10.38 -2.33
N SER A 17 -6.94 -9.34 -1.86
CA SER A 17 -5.65 -8.91 -2.41
C SER A 17 -4.56 -9.97 -2.25
N LEU A 18 -4.54 -10.63 -1.08
CA LEU A 18 -3.61 -11.73 -0.81
C LEU A 18 -3.91 -12.97 -1.68
N LEU A 19 -5.20 -13.34 -1.82
CA LEU A 19 -5.61 -14.43 -2.70
C LEU A 19 -5.30 -14.12 -4.16
N ALA A 20 -5.53 -12.89 -4.62
CA ALA A 20 -5.18 -12.46 -5.98
C ALA A 20 -3.67 -12.53 -6.22
N ALA A 21 -2.84 -12.00 -5.29
CA ALA A 21 -1.39 -12.09 -5.37
C ALA A 21 -0.90 -13.54 -5.44
N GLY A 22 -1.44 -14.40 -4.58
CA GLY A 22 -1.08 -15.82 -4.56
C GLY A 22 -1.49 -16.57 -5.83
N LEU A 23 -2.67 -16.29 -6.40
CA LEU A 23 -3.08 -16.86 -7.69
C LEU A 23 -2.21 -16.32 -8.83
N CYS A 24 -1.87 -15.03 -8.83
CA CYS A 24 -0.90 -14.49 -9.79
C CYS A 24 0.42 -15.26 -9.74
N ARG A 25 0.96 -15.50 -8.52
CA ARG A 25 2.20 -16.27 -8.35
C ARG A 25 2.06 -17.72 -8.79
N ILE A 26 0.94 -18.38 -8.44
CA ILE A 26 0.68 -19.78 -8.84
C ILE A 26 0.66 -19.91 -10.35
N PHE A 27 -0.13 -19.10 -11.04
CA PHE A 27 -0.24 -19.20 -12.49
C PHE A 27 1.07 -18.83 -13.19
N ALA A 28 1.83 -17.86 -12.67
CA ALA A 28 3.17 -17.54 -13.18
C ALA A 28 4.16 -18.71 -13.00
N GLN A 29 4.17 -19.38 -11.83
CA GLN A 29 4.99 -20.57 -11.59
C GLN A 29 4.61 -21.74 -12.51
N ASP A 30 3.33 -21.82 -12.93
CA ASP A 30 2.84 -22.85 -13.85
C ASP A 30 3.11 -22.49 -15.34
N GLY A 31 3.82 -21.38 -15.58
CA GLY A 31 4.32 -21.00 -16.91
C GLY A 31 3.41 -20.06 -17.71
N TYR A 32 2.32 -19.55 -17.14
CA TYR A 32 1.45 -18.59 -17.80
C TYR A 32 2.00 -17.15 -17.65
N LYS A 33 1.75 -16.33 -18.66
CA LYS A 33 1.96 -14.88 -18.58
C LYS A 33 0.74 -14.25 -17.92
N VAL A 34 0.90 -13.75 -16.70
CA VAL A 34 -0.21 -13.32 -15.82
C VAL A 34 -0.16 -11.83 -15.55
N ALA A 35 -1.29 -11.15 -15.58
CA ALA A 35 -1.43 -9.81 -15.05
C ALA A 35 -2.54 -9.72 -14.00
N PRO A 36 -2.34 -8.98 -12.90
CA PRO A 36 -3.42 -8.57 -12.01
C PRO A 36 -4.26 -7.47 -12.66
N PHE A 37 -5.50 -7.32 -12.20
CA PHE A 37 -6.36 -6.21 -12.58
C PHE A 37 -7.31 -5.83 -11.45
N LYS A 38 -7.41 -4.54 -11.17
CA LYS A 38 -8.43 -3.98 -10.27
C LYS A 38 -8.93 -2.68 -10.87
N SER A 39 -10.16 -2.70 -11.37
CA SER A 39 -10.75 -1.56 -12.11
C SER A 39 -10.71 -0.25 -11.33
N GLN A 40 -10.99 -0.32 -10.02
CA GLN A 40 -10.91 0.81 -9.11
C GLN A 40 -10.34 0.38 -7.77
N ASN A 41 -9.34 1.11 -7.29
CA ASN A 41 -8.81 0.96 -5.94
C ASN A 41 -9.04 2.22 -5.12
N MET A 42 -9.26 2.06 -3.82
CA MET A 42 -9.31 3.17 -2.86
C MET A 42 -8.24 2.91 -1.79
N ALA A 43 -7.09 3.57 -1.92
CA ALA A 43 -5.95 3.38 -1.04
C ALA A 43 -5.12 4.66 -0.90
N LEU A 44 -4.49 4.85 0.25
CA LEU A 44 -3.50 5.90 0.48
C LEU A 44 -2.09 5.47 0.04
N ASN A 45 -1.83 4.16 0.05
CA ASN A 45 -0.58 3.60 -0.43
C ASN A 45 -0.57 3.48 -1.95
N SER A 46 0.40 4.10 -2.58
CA SER A 46 0.61 4.05 -4.02
C SER A 46 2.10 3.98 -4.34
N ALA A 47 2.42 3.58 -5.56
CA ALA A 47 3.77 3.61 -6.10
C ALA A 47 3.76 4.19 -7.51
N ILE A 48 4.96 4.48 -8.03
CA ILE A 48 5.15 4.98 -9.38
C ILE A 48 5.63 3.84 -10.27
N THR A 49 4.94 3.62 -11.37
CA THR A 49 5.32 2.64 -12.40
C THR A 49 6.63 3.02 -13.09
N PRO A 50 7.29 2.10 -13.81
CA PRO A 50 8.47 2.44 -14.60
C PRO A 50 8.24 3.61 -15.57
N ASP A 51 7.00 3.79 -16.06
CA ASP A 51 6.64 4.86 -17.00
C ASP A 51 6.25 6.19 -16.31
N GLY A 52 6.34 6.28 -14.97
CA GLY A 52 6.06 7.51 -14.22
C GLY A 52 4.59 7.73 -13.87
N PHE A 53 3.75 6.71 -13.95
CA PHE A 53 2.35 6.77 -13.60
C PHE A 53 2.09 6.25 -12.16
N GLU A 54 1.05 6.78 -11.53
CA GLU A 54 0.69 6.40 -10.17
C GLU A 54 -0.33 5.25 -10.17
N MET A 55 -0.08 4.19 -9.37
CA MET A 55 -1.00 3.09 -9.16
C MET A 55 -1.03 2.62 -7.71
N GLY A 56 -2.07 1.87 -7.33
CA GLY A 56 -2.22 1.33 -5.98
C GLY A 56 -1.16 0.29 -5.63
N ARG A 57 -0.64 0.32 -4.39
CA ARG A 57 0.42 -0.60 -3.93
C ARG A 57 0.01 -2.07 -4.03
N ALA A 58 -1.25 -2.42 -3.77
CA ALA A 58 -1.72 -3.80 -3.88
C ALA A 58 -1.52 -4.40 -5.27
N GLN A 59 -1.77 -3.63 -6.34
CA GLN A 59 -1.57 -4.11 -7.70
C GLN A 59 -0.09 -4.16 -8.09
N VAL A 60 0.75 -3.33 -7.48
CA VAL A 60 2.22 -3.47 -7.58
C VAL A 60 2.66 -4.80 -6.98
N VAL A 61 2.24 -5.12 -5.76
CA VAL A 61 2.51 -6.41 -5.11
C VAL A 61 2.05 -7.59 -5.96
N GLN A 62 0.85 -7.50 -6.52
CA GLN A 62 0.30 -8.57 -7.38
C GLN A 62 1.08 -8.73 -8.69
N SER A 63 1.56 -7.63 -9.30
CA SER A 63 2.41 -7.68 -10.49
C SER A 63 3.78 -8.27 -10.17
N GLU A 64 4.38 -7.89 -9.03
CA GLU A 64 5.63 -8.45 -8.54
C GLU A 64 5.50 -9.97 -8.27
N ALA A 65 4.38 -10.39 -7.67
CA ALA A 65 4.07 -11.81 -7.46
C ALA A 65 3.91 -12.57 -8.80
N ALA A 66 3.33 -11.92 -9.81
CA ALA A 66 3.23 -12.47 -11.17
C ALA A 66 4.57 -12.47 -11.93
N GLY A 67 5.62 -11.83 -11.38
CA GLY A 67 6.91 -11.70 -12.06
C GLY A 67 6.91 -10.72 -13.23
N VAL A 68 6.00 -9.75 -13.25
CA VAL A 68 5.89 -8.74 -14.31
C VAL A 68 6.05 -7.33 -13.74
N ALA A 69 6.50 -6.39 -14.58
CA ALA A 69 6.62 -5.00 -14.18
C ALA A 69 5.23 -4.39 -13.88
N PRO A 70 5.13 -3.52 -12.84
CA PRO A 70 3.92 -2.76 -12.58
C PRO A 70 3.54 -1.89 -13.78
N ASP A 71 2.28 -1.97 -14.19
CA ASP A 71 1.70 -1.22 -15.30
C ASP A 71 0.40 -0.56 -14.85
N VAL A 72 0.24 0.73 -15.15
CA VAL A 72 -0.91 1.50 -14.71
C VAL A 72 -2.24 0.94 -15.20
N ARG A 73 -2.25 0.21 -16.32
CA ARG A 73 -3.43 -0.49 -16.85
C ARG A 73 -3.99 -1.54 -15.88
N MET A 74 -3.16 -2.05 -14.97
CA MET A 74 -3.56 -3.00 -13.93
C MET A 74 -4.44 -2.37 -12.84
N ASN A 75 -4.39 -1.02 -12.71
CA ASN A 75 -5.24 -0.25 -11.80
C ASN A 75 -5.64 1.10 -12.42
N PRO A 76 -6.58 1.09 -13.40
CA PRO A 76 -6.92 2.30 -14.16
C PRO A 76 -7.56 3.42 -13.33
N ILE A 77 -8.22 3.10 -12.20
CA ILE A 77 -8.79 4.11 -11.30
C ILE A 77 -8.21 3.93 -9.90
N LEU A 78 -7.56 4.97 -9.38
CA LEU A 78 -7.12 5.05 -7.99
C LEU A 78 -7.78 6.25 -7.31
N LEU A 79 -8.42 6.00 -6.17
CA LEU A 79 -9.02 7.02 -5.31
C LEU A 79 -8.16 7.18 -4.05
N LYS A 80 -7.70 8.39 -3.79
CA LYS A 80 -6.97 8.73 -2.55
C LYS A 80 -7.84 9.63 -1.68
N PRO A 81 -8.39 9.11 -0.57
CA PRO A 81 -9.18 9.92 0.36
C PRO A 81 -8.40 11.16 0.82
N THR A 82 -8.96 12.35 0.65
CA THR A 82 -8.37 13.62 1.08
C THR A 82 -9.05 14.19 2.32
N SER A 83 -10.34 13.86 2.49
CA SER A 83 -11.18 14.31 3.60
C SER A 83 -12.23 13.24 3.94
N HIS A 84 -13.10 13.51 4.90
CA HIS A 84 -14.22 12.61 5.22
C HIS A 84 -15.23 12.43 4.06
N VAL A 85 -15.26 13.34 3.10
CA VAL A 85 -16.29 13.36 2.04
C VAL A 85 -15.73 13.46 0.61
N GLY A 86 -14.39 13.52 0.44
CA GLY A 86 -13.78 13.71 -0.86
C GLY A 86 -12.54 12.84 -1.08
N SER A 87 -12.26 12.55 -2.35
CA SER A 87 -11.08 11.80 -2.78
C SER A 87 -10.43 12.46 -3.99
N GLN A 88 -9.11 12.44 -4.04
CA GLN A 88 -8.39 12.71 -5.28
C GLN A 88 -8.62 11.54 -6.22
N VAL A 89 -9.11 11.83 -7.42
CA VAL A 89 -9.39 10.85 -8.48
C VAL A 89 -8.19 10.80 -9.42
N ILE A 90 -7.62 9.62 -9.60
CA ILE A 90 -6.49 9.36 -10.49
C ILE A 90 -6.98 8.34 -11.52
N VAL A 91 -6.86 8.68 -12.80
CA VAL A 91 -7.27 7.82 -13.92
C VAL A 91 -6.06 7.55 -14.80
N ASN A 92 -5.77 6.28 -15.04
CA ASN A 92 -4.59 5.83 -15.77
C ASN A 92 -3.30 6.51 -15.26
N GLY A 93 -3.18 6.58 -13.91
CA GLY A 93 -2.05 7.16 -13.20
C GLY A 93 -1.94 8.69 -13.25
N VAL A 94 -2.94 9.40 -13.83
CA VAL A 94 -2.95 10.86 -13.95
C VAL A 94 -4.06 11.46 -13.07
N PRO A 95 -3.76 12.42 -12.17
CA PRO A 95 -4.78 13.10 -11.38
C PRO A 95 -5.80 13.84 -12.24
N ARG A 96 -7.09 13.69 -11.91
CA ARG A 96 -8.22 14.39 -12.54
C ARG A 96 -8.87 15.45 -11.63
N GLY A 97 -8.30 15.64 -10.43
CA GLY A 97 -8.82 16.56 -9.43
C GLY A 97 -9.38 15.84 -8.21
N THR A 98 -9.88 16.62 -7.26
CA THR A 98 -10.54 16.11 -6.04
C THR A 98 -12.05 16.23 -6.21
N MET A 99 -12.76 15.15 -5.93
CA MET A 99 -14.22 15.08 -6.08
C MET A 99 -14.87 14.63 -4.78
N ALA A 100 -16.03 15.21 -4.48
CA ALA A 100 -16.89 14.68 -3.42
C ALA A 100 -17.46 13.30 -3.81
N ALA A 101 -17.82 12.47 -2.83
CA ALA A 101 -18.30 11.11 -3.09
C ALA A 101 -19.48 11.06 -4.05
N GLY A 102 -20.48 11.96 -3.90
CA GLY A 102 -21.64 12.00 -4.80
C GLY A 102 -21.32 12.49 -6.22
N GLU A 103 -20.30 13.34 -6.38
CA GLU A 103 -19.81 13.79 -7.68
C GLU A 103 -19.09 12.64 -8.39
N TYR A 104 -18.17 12.00 -7.69
CA TYR A 104 -17.45 10.83 -8.21
C TYR A 104 -18.42 9.70 -8.60
N PHE A 105 -19.47 9.48 -7.83
CA PHE A 105 -20.47 8.44 -8.13
C PHE A 105 -21.15 8.65 -9.49
N ARG A 106 -21.40 9.90 -9.87
CA ARG A 106 -21.92 10.26 -11.21
C ARG A 106 -20.84 10.15 -12.28
N TYR A 107 -19.62 10.58 -11.97
CA TYR A 107 -18.50 10.61 -12.90
C TYR A 107 -18.00 9.21 -13.27
N ARG A 108 -17.98 8.25 -12.33
CA ARG A 108 -17.38 6.93 -12.54
C ARG A 108 -17.95 6.14 -13.72
N LYS A 109 -19.23 6.39 -14.11
CA LYS A 109 -19.84 5.76 -15.29
C LYS A 109 -19.11 6.13 -16.58
N SER A 110 -18.70 7.38 -16.70
CA SER A 110 -17.97 7.86 -17.87
C SER A 110 -16.58 7.25 -18.01
N LEU A 111 -16.06 6.64 -16.94
CA LEU A 111 -14.75 5.98 -16.91
C LEU A 111 -14.79 4.51 -17.37
N ILE A 112 -15.98 3.95 -17.64
CA ILE A 112 -16.10 2.55 -18.11
C ILE A 112 -15.29 2.30 -19.39
N PRO A 113 -15.30 3.18 -20.40
CA PRO A 113 -14.48 2.98 -21.60
C PRO A 113 -12.98 2.90 -21.30
N GLU A 114 -12.46 3.77 -20.41
CA GLU A 114 -11.05 3.77 -20.00
C GLU A 114 -10.67 2.49 -19.23
N VAL A 115 -11.56 2.04 -18.34
CA VAL A 115 -11.37 0.78 -17.59
C VAL A 115 -11.32 -0.39 -18.56
N MET A 116 -12.25 -0.44 -19.53
CA MET A 116 -12.30 -1.56 -20.48
C MET A 116 -11.15 -1.51 -21.47
N ALA A 117 -10.74 -0.33 -21.95
CA ALA A 117 -9.56 -0.21 -22.80
C ALA A 117 -8.29 -0.72 -22.11
N ALA A 118 -8.11 -0.41 -20.82
CA ALA A 118 -7.00 -0.92 -20.02
C ALA A 118 -7.07 -2.45 -19.89
N TYR A 119 -8.24 -3.00 -19.56
CA TYR A 119 -8.47 -4.44 -19.43
C TYR A 119 -8.22 -5.18 -20.75
N GLU A 120 -8.81 -4.73 -21.84
CA GLU A 120 -8.70 -5.34 -23.15
C GLU A 120 -7.26 -5.32 -23.69
N SER A 121 -6.54 -4.23 -23.44
CA SER A 121 -5.12 -4.12 -23.78
C SER A 121 -4.28 -5.15 -23.01
N LEU A 122 -4.50 -5.32 -21.71
CA LEU A 122 -3.83 -6.38 -20.93
C LEU A 122 -4.25 -7.78 -21.41
N ALA A 123 -5.54 -8.00 -21.68
CA ALA A 123 -6.05 -9.28 -22.16
C ALA A 123 -5.53 -9.69 -23.55
N ALA A 124 -4.99 -8.75 -24.32
CA ALA A 124 -4.32 -9.04 -25.57
C ALA A 124 -2.84 -9.47 -25.41
N GLU A 125 -2.22 -9.13 -24.26
CA GLU A 125 -0.79 -9.32 -23.99
C GLU A 125 -0.49 -10.51 -23.07
N TYR A 126 -1.47 -10.90 -22.21
CA TYR A 126 -1.32 -11.89 -21.15
C TYR A 126 -2.20 -13.11 -21.42
N ASP A 127 -1.84 -14.26 -20.83
CA ASP A 127 -2.61 -15.51 -20.93
C ASP A 127 -3.75 -15.52 -19.90
N ILE A 128 -3.50 -14.98 -18.71
CA ILE A 128 -4.45 -14.96 -17.60
C ILE A 128 -4.50 -13.56 -16.97
N ILE A 129 -5.74 -13.08 -16.74
CA ILE A 129 -5.97 -11.87 -15.93
C ILE A 129 -6.64 -12.28 -14.61
N VAL A 130 -5.95 -12.00 -13.49
CA VAL A 130 -6.51 -12.17 -12.15
C VAL A 130 -7.13 -10.85 -11.70
N ILE A 131 -8.47 -10.82 -11.64
CA ILE A 131 -9.22 -9.61 -11.31
C ILE A 131 -9.52 -9.61 -9.81
N GLU A 132 -9.29 -8.47 -9.16
CA GLU A 132 -9.67 -8.24 -7.76
C GLU A 132 -10.88 -7.31 -7.68
N GLY A 133 -11.92 -7.71 -6.93
CA GLY A 133 -13.04 -6.85 -6.57
C GLY A 133 -12.74 -5.90 -5.41
N ALA A 134 -13.65 -4.99 -5.13
CA ALA A 134 -13.54 -4.05 -4.03
C ALA A 134 -14.75 -4.14 -3.06
N GLY A 135 -14.49 -4.12 -1.74
CA GLY A 135 -15.54 -4.27 -0.73
C GLY A 135 -16.31 -5.59 -0.89
N SER A 136 -17.63 -5.51 -1.02
CA SER A 136 -18.53 -6.66 -1.20
C SER A 136 -19.45 -6.46 -2.40
N PRO A 137 -19.74 -7.50 -3.19
CA PRO A 137 -20.76 -7.43 -4.25
C PRO A 137 -22.19 -7.33 -3.68
N ALA A 138 -22.36 -7.57 -2.39
CA ALA A 138 -23.66 -7.47 -1.70
C ALA A 138 -24.07 -6.05 -1.29
N GLU A 139 -23.29 -5.04 -1.66
CA GLU A 139 -23.66 -3.62 -1.50
C GLU A 139 -24.75 -3.25 -2.50
N ILE A 140 -25.98 -3.74 -2.23
CA ILE A 140 -27.13 -3.65 -3.16
C ILE A 140 -27.54 -2.21 -3.50
N ASN A 141 -27.27 -1.26 -2.61
CA ASN A 141 -27.46 0.17 -2.82
C ASN A 141 -26.50 0.79 -3.84
N LEU A 142 -25.37 0.13 -4.14
CA LEU A 142 -24.35 0.60 -5.09
C LEU A 142 -24.37 -0.16 -6.43
N LYS A 143 -25.28 -1.13 -6.57
CA LYS A 143 -25.29 -2.14 -7.65
C LYS A 143 -25.53 -1.55 -9.04
N ALA A 144 -26.41 -0.55 -9.17
CA ALA A 144 -26.78 0.01 -10.47
C ALA A 144 -25.59 0.54 -11.29
N ASP A 145 -24.53 0.96 -10.61
CA ASP A 145 -23.34 1.59 -11.20
C ASP A 145 -22.05 0.86 -10.85
N ASP A 146 -22.17 -0.44 -10.59
CA ASP A 146 -21.00 -1.25 -10.22
C ASP A 146 -20.02 -1.40 -11.39
N ILE A 147 -18.79 -0.94 -11.15
CA ILE A 147 -17.64 -1.07 -12.06
C ILE A 147 -16.53 -1.93 -11.45
N VAL A 148 -16.72 -2.46 -10.22
CA VAL A 148 -15.63 -3.08 -9.45
C VAL A 148 -15.88 -4.54 -9.09
N ASN A 149 -17.14 -4.96 -8.96
CA ASN A 149 -17.50 -6.33 -8.59
C ASN A 149 -18.24 -7.05 -9.72
N MET A 150 -19.53 -7.33 -9.59
CA MET A 150 -20.30 -8.06 -10.60
C MET A 150 -20.40 -7.30 -11.92
N GLY A 151 -20.39 -5.95 -11.87
CA GLY A 151 -20.31 -5.13 -13.08
C GLY A 151 -19.03 -5.35 -13.87
N MET A 152 -17.88 -5.49 -13.21
CA MET A 152 -16.61 -5.83 -13.88
C MET A 152 -16.59 -7.29 -14.31
N ALA A 153 -17.06 -8.21 -13.46
CA ALA A 153 -17.15 -9.65 -13.79
C ALA A 153 -17.95 -9.90 -15.07
N ARG A 154 -19.08 -9.19 -15.27
CA ARG A 154 -19.88 -9.25 -16.48
C ARG A 154 -19.12 -8.78 -17.72
N ARG A 155 -18.44 -7.62 -17.63
CA ARG A 155 -17.70 -7.01 -18.75
C ARG A 155 -16.51 -7.85 -19.18
N ALA A 156 -15.79 -8.39 -18.20
CA ALA A 156 -14.64 -9.28 -18.45
C ALA A 156 -15.06 -10.73 -18.76
N ASN A 157 -16.35 -11.04 -18.70
CA ASN A 157 -16.87 -12.40 -18.72
C ASN A 157 -16.13 -13.37 -17.78
N ALA A 158 -15.74 -12.87 -16.59
CA ALA A 158 -14.94 -13.61 -15.63
C ALA A 158 -15.81 -14.44 -14.68
N PRO A 159 -15.47 -15.72 -14.43
CA PRO A 159 -15.98 -16.47 -13.30
C PRO A 159 -15.48 -15.87 -11.98
N VAL A 160 -16.30 -15.97 -10.94
CA VAL A 160 -16.03 -15.35 -9.63
C VAL A 160 -15.78 -16.42 -8.59
N LEU A 161 -14.71 -16.26 -7.83
CA LEU A 161 -14.42 -16.93 -6.57
C LEU A 161 -14.74 -15.97 -5.42
N LEU A 162 -15.70 -16.33 -4.58
CA LEU A 162 -16.14 -15.50 -3.46
C LEU A 162 -15.43 -15.92 -2.17
N CYS A 163 -14.66 -15.04 -1.55
CA CYS A 163 -13.98 -15.33 -0.28
C CYS A 163 -14.66 -14.68 0.93
N GLY A 164 -14.71 -15.41 2.04
CA GLY A 164 -15.19 -14.93 3.34
C GLY A 164 -14.11 -15.06 4.41
N ASP A 165 -14.05 -14.08 5.32
CA ASP A 165 -13.15 -14.05 6.48
C ASP A 165 -13.81 -14.79 7.66
N ILE A 166 -13.20 -15.89 8.12
CA ILE A 166 -13.73 -16.67 9.26
C ILE A 166 -13.25 -16.15 10.62
N ASP A 167 -12.13 -15.43 10.66
CA ASP A 167 -11.50 -14.96 11.91
C ASP A 167 -12.42 -13.99 12.69
N ARG A 168 -13.31 -13.28 11.97
CA ARG A 168 -14.30 -12.36 12.57
C ARG A 168 -15.58 -13.04 13.02
N GLY A 169 -15.77 -14.33 12.70
CA GLY A 169 -17.02 -15.07 12.93
C GLY A 169 -18.09 -14.81 11.86
N GLY A 170 -19.11 -15.66 11.80
CA GLY A 170 -20.26 -15.50 10.92
C GLY A 170 -20.01 -15.74 9.43
N VAL A 171 -18.90 -16.40 9.03
CA VAL A 171 -18.50 -16.59 7.65
C VAL A 171 -19.55 -17.33 6.80
N PHE A 172 -20.24 -18.32 7.36
CA PHE A 172 -21.31 -19.06 6.67
C PHE A 172 -22.46 -18.12 6.27
N ALA A 173 -22.91 -17.28 7.22
CA ALA A 173 -23.95 -16.30 6.97
C ALA A 173 -23.50 -15.25 5.94
N SER A 174 -22.26 -14.80 6.03
CA SER A 174 -21.70 -13.81 5.10
C SER A 174 -21.62 -14.36 3.67
N LEU A 175 -21.09 -15.58 3.48
CA LEU A 175 -21.01 -16.22 2.16
C LEU A 175 -22.40 -16.52 1.60
N TYR A 176 -23.27 -17.16 2.38
CA TYR A 176 -24.63 -17.48 1.96
C TYR A 176 -25.43 -16.21 1.64
N GLY A 177 -25.41 -15.22 2.54
CA GLY A 177 -26.13 -13.96 2.38
C GLY A 177 -25.64 -13.21 1.14
N THR A 178 -24.33 -13.12 0.92
CA THR A 178 -23.76 -12.49 -0.27
C THR A 178 -24.27 -13.15 -1.55
N VAL A 179 -24.22 -14.50 -1.64
CA VAL A 179 -24.73 -15.22 -2.81
C VAL A 179 -26.23 -14.94 -3.03
N LYS A 180 -27.05 -14.97 -1.96
CA LYS A 180 -28.51 -14.82 -2.08
C LYS A 180 -29.00 -13.41 -2.33
N LEU A 181 -28.21 -12.38 -2.01
CA LEU A 181 -28.51 -10.97 -2.33
C LEU A 181 -28.24 -10.59 -3.80
N LEU A 182 -27.53 -11.44 -4.52
CA LEU A 182 -27.19 -11.21 -5.93
C LEU A 182 -28.32 -11.71 -6.86
N GLU A 183 -28.40 -11.12 -8.06
CA GLU A 183 -29.32 -11.58 -9.11
C GLU A 183 -28.94 -12.95 -9.63
N PRO A 184 -29.87 -13.71 -10.25
CA PRO A 184 -29.62 -15.06 -10.72
C PRO A 184 -28.44 -15.20 -11.69
N ASP A 185 -28.23 -14.24 -12.59
CA ASP A 185 -27.10 -14.21 -13.52
C ASP A 185 -25.76 -13.93 -12.82
N GLU A 186 -25.76 -13.11 -11.77
CA GLU A 186 -24.61 -12.85 -10.92
C GLU A 186 -24.28 -14.06 -10.05
N GLN A 187 -25.31 -14.69 -9.47
CA GLN A 187 -25.14 -15.95 -8.74
C GLN A 187 -24.52 -17.04 -9.65
N ALA A 188 -24.93 -17.11 -10.92
CA ALA A 188 -24.40 -18.07 -11.88
C ALA A 188 -22.89 -17.85 -12.16
N ARG A 189 -22.39 -16.61 -12.05
CA ARG A 189 -20.96 -16.29 -12.20
C ARG A 189 -20.12 -16.72 -11.01
N ILE A 190 -20.68 -16.84 -9.81
CA ILE A 190 -19.97 -17.38 -8.65
C ILE A 190 -19.79 -18.89 -8.87
N LYS A 191 -18.54 -19.31 -9.09
CA LYS A 191 -18.15 -20.70 -9.37
C LYS A 191 -17.60 -21.42 -8.16
N GLY A 192 -17.25 -20.69 -7.10
CA GLY A 192 -16.78 -21.31 -5.87
C GLY A 192 -16.66 -20.34 -4.71
N LEU A 193 -16.66 -20.91 -3.51
CA LEU A 193 -16.51 -20.23 -2.25
C LEU A 193 -15.15 -20.56 -1.64
N ILE A 194 -14.51 -19.59 -1.02
CA ILE A 194 -13.25 -19.75 -0.29
C ILE A 194 -13.46 -19.24 1.14
N ILE A 195 -13.15 -20.08 2.13
CA ILE A 195 -13.06 -19.64 3.52
C ILE A 195 -11.61 -19.27 3.81
N ASN A 196 -11.39 -18.05 4.23
CA ASN A 196 -10.04 -17.49 4.43
C ASN A 196 -9.77 -17.16 5.89
N LYS A 197 -8.48 -17.08 6.25
CA LYS A 197 -7.97 -16.75 7.60
C LYS A 197 -8.39 -17.74 8.67
N PHE A 198 -8.46 -19.00 8.33
CA PHE A 198 -8.86 -20.05 9.26
C PHE A 198 -7.77 -20.30 10.31
N ARG A 199 -8.21 -20.48 11.55
CA ARG A 199 -7.37 -20.92 12.68
C ARG A 199 -8.03 -22.12 13.34
N GLY A 200 -7.28 -23.19 13.56
CA GLY A 200 -7.75 -24.37 14.23
C GLY A 200 -7.78 -25.63 13.38
N ASP A 201 -8.60 -26.60 13.77
CA ASP A 201 -8.74 -27.89 13.10
C ASP A 201 -9.83 -27.83 12.01
N VAL A 202 -9.45 -28.03 10.75
CA VAL A 202 -10.34 -27.98 9.61
C VAL A 202 -11.39 -29.13 9.63
N ASP A 203 -11.11 -30.23 10.31
CA ASP A 203 -12.03 -31.37 10.39
C ASP A 203 -13.29 -31.01 11.19
N ILE A 204 -13.17 -30.11 12.18
CA ILE A 204 -14.31 -29.57 12.91
C ILE A 204 -15.20 -28.71 11.99
N LEU A 205 -14.62 -28.06 10.99
CA LEU A 205 -15.35 -27.21 10.05
C LEU A 205 -16.06 -27.99 8.94
N ARG A 206 -15.54 -29.17 8.56
CA ARG A 206 -16.02 -29.98 7.43
C ARG A 206 -17.54 -30.19 7.36
N PRO A 207 -18.25 -30.55 8.45
CA PRO A 207 -19.71 -30.72 8.38
C PRO A 207 -20.43 -29.45 7.94
N GLY A 208 -19.94 -28.28 8.39
CA GLY A 208 -20.47 -26.97 8.02
C GLY A 208 -20.22 -26.62 6.55
N LEU A 209 -19.12 -27.09 5.95
CA LEU A 209 -18.81 -26.84 4.53
C LEU A 209 -19.85 -27.50 3.64
N GLY A 210 -20.19 -28.76 3.86
CA GLY A 210 -21.22 -29.46 3.11
C GLY A 210 -22.60 -28.82 3.22
N GLU A 211 -22.94 -28.30 4.40
CA GLU A 211 -24.20 -27.57 4.60
C GLU A 211 -24.18 -26.22 3.84
N LEU A 212 -23.06 -25.50 3.85
CA LEU A 212 -22.88 -24.27 3.06
C LEU A 212 -23.05 -24.52 1.56
N GLU A 213 -22.45 -25.58 1.03
CA GLU A 213 -22.58 -25.97 -0.36
C GLU A 213 -24.05 -26.28 -0.71
N ARG A 214 -24.74 -27.06 0.14
CA ARG A 214 -26.15 -27.40 -0.04
C ARG A 214 -27.05 -26.15 -0.04
N LEU A 215 -26.83 -25.22 0.87
CA LEU A 215 -27.64 -24.00 1.00
C LEU A 215 -27.37 -22.99 -0.10
N SER A 216 -26.10 -22.76 -0.41
CA SER A 216 -25.68 -21.76 -1.40
C SER A 216 -25.84 -22.26 -2.84
N GLY A 217 -25.74 -23.57 -3.07
CA GLY A 217 -25.63 -24.19 -4.38
C GLY A 217 -24.26 -23.96 -5.03
N LYS A 218 -23.24 -23.64 -4.24
CA LYS A 218 -21.89 -23.34 -4.70
C LYS A 218 -20.87 -24.22 -3.99
N PRO A 219 -19.86 -24.75 -4.73
CA PRO A 219 -18.83 -25.57 -4.11
C PRO A 219 -17.90 -24.71 -3.22
N VAL A 220 -17.40 -25.30 -2.15
CA VAL A 220 -16.29 -24.75 -1.37
C VAL A 220 -14.98 -25.25 -1.96
N LEU A 221 -14.20 -24.33 -2.52
CA LEU A 221 -12.93 -24.63 -3.19
C LEU A 221 -11.77 -24.83 -2.21
N GLY A 222 -11.95 -24.43 -0.96
CA GLY A 222 -10.96 -24.65 0.08
C GLY A 222 -11.13 -23.76 1.30
N VAL A 223 -10.37 -24.13 2.32
CA VAL A 223 -10.23 -23.40 3.57
C VAL A 223 -8.77 -22.99 3.71
N VAL A 224 -8.51 -21.71 3.51
CA VAL A 224 -7.16 -21.15 3.58
C VAL A 224 -6.87 -20.78 5.02
N PRO A 225 -5.81 -21.34 5.63
CA PRO A 225 -5.42 -20.98 7.00
C PRO A 225 -4.94 -19.53 7.07
N MET A 226 -4.80 -19.01 8.29
CA MET A 226 -4.05 -17.77 8.50
C MET A 226 -2.60 -18.04 8.11
N LEU A 227 -2.22 -17.54 6.94
CA LEU A 227 -0.86 -17.73 6.43
C LEU A 227 0.09 -16.75 7.12
N ASP A 228 1.21 -17.27 7.59
CA ASP A 228 2.30 -16.47 8.11
C ASP A 228 3.20 -16.03 6.95
N VAL A 229 2.74 -15.02 6.22
CA VAL A 229 3.46 -14.41 5.09
C VAL A 229 3.61 -12.92 5.30
N ASP A 230 4.78 -12.41 4.97
CA ASP A 230 5.09 -10.99 5.06
C ASP A 230 5.01 -10.34 3.68
N VAL A 231 3.78 -10.05 3.28
CA VAL A 231 3.45 -9.34 2.04
C VAL A 231 2.97 -7.94 2.39
N ASP A 232 3.36 -6.93 1.61
CA ASP A 232 3.00 -5.54 1.87
C ASP A 232 1.48 -5.35 1.92
N ASP A 233 1.02 -4.65 2.96
CA ASP A 233 -0.38 -4.35 3.17
C ASP A 233 -0.87 -3.22 2.25
N GLU A 234 -2.11 -3.34 1.79
CA GLU A 234 -2.77 -2.32 0.99
C GLU A 234 -3.24 -1.13 1.82
N ASP A 235 -3.72 -1.37 3.05
CA ASP A 235 -4.51 -0.40 3.81
C ASP A 235 -3.78 0.07 5.08
N SER A 236 -3.85 1.37 5.33
CA SER A 236 -3.42 2.02 6.59
C SER A 236 -4.21 1.55 7.84
N LEU A 237 -5.21 0.68 7.67
CA LEU A 237 -5.93 -0.02 8.75
C LEU A 237 -5.29 -1.37 9.12
N SER A 238 -4.13 -1.69 8.56
CA SER A 238 -3.38 -2.92 8.84
C SER A 238 -3.18 -3.17 10.34
N HIS A 239 -3.24 -4.43 10.74
CA HIS A 239 -2.92 -4.86 12.11
C HIS A 239 -1.46 -4.54 12.51
N ARG A 240 -0.54 -4.39 11.56
CA ARG A 240 0.84 -3.94 11.80
C ARG A 240 0.90 -2.58 12.51
N LEU A 241 -0.04 -1.67 12.18
CA LEU A 241 -0.10 -0.34 12.78
C LEU A 241 -0.64 -0.33 14.24
N SER A 242 -1.03 -1.48 14.78
CA SER A 242 -1.62 -1.62 16.12
C SER A 242 -0.94 -2.67 17.01
N GLY A 243 0.06 -3.39 16.49
CA GLY A 243 0.78 -4.44 17.23
C GLY A 243 2.09 -3.97 17.82
N GLY A 244 2.50 -4.53 18.96
CA GLY A 244 3.86 -4.42 19.47
C GLY A 244 4.79 -5.28 18.59
N GLY A 245 5.75 -4.62 17.95
CA GLY A 245 6.76 -5.29 17.14
C GLY A 245 7.72 -6.17 17.97
N ARG A 246 8.63 -6.85 17.26
CA ARG A 246 9.80 -7.52 17.88
C ARG A 246 10.56 -6.50 18.74
N VAL A 247 11.14 -6.93 19.83
CA VAL A 247 12.01 -6.08 20.65
C VAL A 247 13.44 -6.17 20.06
N GLY A 248 13.87 -5.08 19.45
CA GLY A 248 15.22 -4.90 18.89
C GLY A 248 16.11 -3.99 19.77
N LEU A 249 17.30 -3.77 19.30
CA LEU A 249 18.30 -2.90 19.98
C LEU A 249 18.04 -1.41 19.71
N VAL A 250 17.37 -1.08 18.58
CA VAL A 250 17.03 0.26 18.13
C VAL A 250 15.51 0.43 18.15
N ASP A 251 15.02 1.47 18.83
CA ASP A 251 13.60 1.81 18.92
C ASP A 251 13.26 2.96 17.95
N ILE A 252 12.46 2.66 16.94
CA ILE A 252 11.99 3.64 15.94
C ILE A 252 10.50 3.89 16.16
N ALA A 253 10.15 5.14 16.52
CA ALA A 253 8.77 5.56 16.71
C ALA A 253 8.26 6.32 15.47
N VAL A 254 7.35 5.71 14.73
CA VAL A 254 6.67 6.34 13.60
C VAL A 254 5.41 7.04 14.11
N VAL A 255 5.30 8.35 13.89
CA VAL A 255 4.09 9.09 14.25
C VAL A 255 2.95 8.68 13.32
N ARG A 256 1.92 8.05 13.88
CA ARG A 256 0.75 7.61 13.12
C ARG A 256 -0.19 8.78 12.85
N LEU A 257 0.10 9.50 11.76
CA LEU A 257 -0.72 10.61 11.29
C LEU A 257 -2.13 10.10 10.87
N PRO A 258 -3.19 10.92 11.01
CA PRO A 258 -4.55 10.54 10.60
C PRO A 258 -4.68 10.12 9.14
N ARG A 259 -3.90 10.75 8.25
CA ARG A 259 -3.89 10.47 6.80
C ARG A 259 -2.55 9.91 6.35
N LEU A 260 -1.92 9.10 7.21
CA LEU A 260 -0.70 8.36 6.91
C LEU A 260 -0.79 7.71 5.53
N SER A 261 0.19 7.97 4.68
CA SER A 261 0.32 7.38 3.35
C SER A 261 1.70 6.77 3.15
N ASN A 262 1.79 5.79 2.25
CA ASN A 262 3.04 5.12 1.89
C ASN A 262 3.82 4.58 3.11
N PHE A 263 3.11 4.06 4.11
CA PHE A 263 3.74 3.49 5.31
C PHE A 263 4.64 2.28 5.01
N THR A 264 4.49 1.69 3.84
CA THR A 264 5.37 0.62 3.34
C THR A 264 6.83 1.06 3.19
N ASP A 265 7.13 2.37 3.16
CA ASP A 265 8.49 2.91 3.18
C ASP A 265 9.32 2.38 4.38
N PHE A 266 8.65 1.97 5.45
CA PHE A 266 9.32 1.55 6.70
C PHE A 266 9.36 0.03 6.87
N ASN A 267 8.76 -0.74 5.96
CA ASN A 267 8.79 -2.20 6.00
C ASN A 267 10.23 -2.76 6.02
N PRO A 268 11.20 -2.23 5.24
CA PRO A 268 12.58 -2.67 5.34
C PRO A 268 13.17 -2.52 6.75
N LEU A 269 12.86 -1.44 7.45
CA LEU A 269 13.32 -1.20 8.82
C LEU A 269 12.62 -2.13 9.82
N GLU A 270 11.31 -2.34 9.69
CA GLU A 270 10.52 -3.23 10.56
C GLU A 270 11.00 -4.69 10.50
N ARG A 271 11.52 -5.10 9.35
CA ARG A 271 12.01 -6.47 9.11
C ARG A 271 13.42 -6.74 9.66
N MET A 272 14.19 -5.71 9.99
CA MET A 272 15.52 -5.85 10.56
C MET A 272 15.46 -6.37 12.00
N GLU A 273 16.34 -7.32 12.34
CA GLU A 273 16.34 -7.95 13.67
C GLU A 273 16.71 -6.98 14.80
N GLU A 274 17.52 -5.99 14.48
CA GLU A 274 18.00 -4.97 15.39
C GLU A 274 16.92 -3.92 15.72
N VAL A 275 15.81 -3.86 14.97
CA VAL A 275 14.82 -2.78 15.03
C VAL A 275 13.55 -3.19 15.75
N THR A 276 13.13 -2.35 16.70
CA THR A 276 11.76 -2.25 17.16
C THR A 276 11.12 -1.08 16.45
N LEU A 277 10.19 -1.31 15.50
CA LEU A 277 9.43 -0.27 14.85
C LEU A 277 8.01 -0.25 15.41
N ARG A 278 7.56 0.90 15.87
CA ARG A 278 6.23 1.06 16.46
C ARG A 278 5.55 2.34 15.99
N TYR A 279 4.24 2.23 15.76
CA TYR A 279 3.41 3.36 15.37
C TYR A 279 2.75 3.99 16.60
N VAL A 280 2.92 5.30 16.78
CA VAL A 280 2.45 6.03 17.96
C VAL A 280 1.44 7.11 17.59
N ARG A 281 0.33 7.18 18.29
CA ARG A 281 -0.72 8.21 18.10
C ARG A 281 -0.82 9.18 19.27
N ASN A 282 -0.30 8.80 20.43
CA ASN A 282 -0.40 9.56 21.65
C ASN A 282 1.00 9.99 22.08
N PRO A 283 1.22 11.25 22.49
CA PRO A 283 2.50 11.71 23.01
C PRO A 283 3.09 10.84 24.14
N ARG A 284 2.23 10.20 24.96
CA ARG A 284 2.66 9.29 26.02
C ARG A 284 3.28 8.00 25.50
N GLU A 285 2.86 7.57 24.31
CA GLU A 285 3.38 6.36 23.65
C GLU A 285 4.75 6.62 23.01
N LEU A 286 5.11 7.89 22.75
CA LEU A 286 6.39 8.22 22.13
C LEU A 286 7.56 7.72 22.97
N GLY A 287 7.53 7.93 24.28
CA GLY A 287 8.60 7.50 25.19
C GLY A 287 9.95 8.18 24.87
N HIS A 288 11.00 7.36 24.78
CA HIS A 288 12.37 7.78 24.45
C HIS A 288 12.93 6.92 23.31
N PRO A 289 12.42 7.07 22.08
CA PRO A 289 12.92 6.29 20.95
C PRO A 289 14.33 6.75 20.54
N ASP A 290 15.04 5.90 19.82
CA ASP A 290 16.32 6.27 19.20
C ASP A 290 16.10 7.16 17.96
N LEU A 291 14.96 6.97 17.26
CA LEU A 291 14.54 7.76 16.10
C LEU A 291 13.04 8.06 16.15
N VAL A 292 12.67 9.31 15.97
CA VAL A 292 11.29 9.72 15.68
C VAL A 292 11.12 9.93 14.18
N LEU A 293 10.13 9.30 13.59
CA LEU A 293 9.88 9.34 12.17
C LEU A 293 8.50 9.97 11.89
N LEU A 294 8.50 11.06 11.10
CA LEU A 294 7.31 11.70 10.55
C LEU A 294 7.09 11.15 9.13
N PRO A 295 6.06 10.35 8.90
CA PRO A 295 5.81 9.69 7.62
C PRO A 295 5.19 10.62 6.59
N GLY A 296 5.04 10.11 5.36
CA GLY A 296 4.21 10.72 4.33
C GLY A 296 2.75 10.80 4.74
N THR A 297 2.07 11.83 4.26
CA THR A 297 0.64 12.01 4.48
C THR A 297 -0.06 12.54 3.24
N LYS A 298 -1.35 12.25 3.14
CA LYS A 298 -2.18 12.75 2.04
C LYS A 298 -2.66 14.19 2.24
N ASN A 299 -2.60 14.73 3.43
CA ASN A 299 -2.93 16.12 3.72
C ASN A 299 -2.03 16.65 4.84
N THR A 300 -0.94 17.31 4.43
CA THR A 300 0.07 17.83 5.33
C THR A 300 -0.47 18.94 6.23
N MET A 301 -1.34 19.81 5.69
CA MET A 301 -1.90 20.94 6.45
C MET A 301 -2.78 20.46 7.60
N ASP A 302 -3.70 19.54 7.36
CA ASP A 302 -4.58 19.00 8.41
C ASP A 302 -3.82 18.15 9.41
N ASP A 303 -2.88 17.32 8.94
CA ASP A 303 -2.12 16.45 9.83
C ASP A 303 -1.11 17.25 10.68
N LEU A 304 -0.61 18.39 10.18
CA LEU A 304 0.20 19.33 11.00
C LEU A 304 -0.66 20.02 12.07
N ARG A 305 -1.93 20.36 11.80
CA ARG A 305 -2.88 20.84 12.82
C ARG A 305 -3.12 19.77 13.89
N TRP A 306 -3.38 18.53 13.45
CA TRP A 306 -3.56 17.40 14.36
C TRP A 306 -2.31 17.15 15.24
N LEU A 307 -1.11 17.28 14.67
CA LEU A 307 0.15 17.11 15.40
C LEU A 307 0.23 18.10 16.60
N ARG A 308 -0.25 19.34 16.42
CA ARG A 308 -0.35 20.35 17.47
C ARG A 308 -1.43 20.06 18.49
N GLU A 309 -2.65 19.81 18.00
CA GLU A 309 -3.82 19.60 18.84
C GLU A 309 -3.69 18.35 19.73
N SER A 310 -3.04 17.30 19.23
CA SER A 310 -2.76 16.08 19.98
C SER A 310 -1.63 16.24 21.01
N GLY A 311 -0.84 17.30 20.91
CA GLY A 311 0.38 17.50 21.71
C GLY A 311 1.61 16.73 21.20
N MET A 312 1.48 16.03 20.07
CA MET A 312 2.59 15.27 19.48
C MET A 312 3.72 16.20 19.00
N GLU A 313 3.40 17.39 18.47
CA GLU A 313 4.40 18.41 18.11
C GLU A 313 5.33 18.70 19.29
N ALA A 314 4.79 18.96 20.48
CA ALA A 314 5.59 19.24 21.66
C ALA A 314 6.48 18.06 22.07
N ALA A 315 5.99 16.83 21.93
CA ALA A 315 6.77 15.63 22.24
C ALA A 315 7.93 15.44 21.24
N VAL A 316 7.69 15.64 19.95
CA VAL A 316 8.72 15.58 18.89
C VAL A 316 9.78 16.66 19.10
N LEU A 317 9.36 17.92 19.36
CA LEU A 317 10.29 19.02 19.63
C LEU A 317 11.12 18.79 20.89
N LYS A 318 10.52 18.21 21.94
CA LYS A 318 11.25 17.84 23.16
C LYS A 318 12.31 16.78 22.88
N HIS A 319 11.97 15.75 22.08
CA HIS A 319 12.90 14.72 21.66
C HIS A 319 14.08 15.31 20.88
N ALA A 320 13.81 16.13 19.86
CA ALA A 320 14.84 16.78 19.05
C ALA A 320 15.72 17.74 19.88
N SER A 321 15.14 18.52 20.82
CA SER A 321 15.89 19.45 21.68
C SER A 321 16.80 18.73 22.68
N ALA A 322 16.50 17.47 23.00
CA ALA A 322 17.37 16.60 23.80
C ALA A 322 18.49 15.93 22.98
N GLY A 323 18.63 16.28 21.70
CA GLY A 323 19.62 15.67 20.78
C GLY A 323 19.15 14.38 20.11
N GLY A 324 17.88 14.01 20.27
CA GLY A 324 17.29 12.82 19.66
C GLY A 324 17.20 12.92 18.13
N ALA A 325 17.26 11.78 17.47
CA ALA A 325 17.22 11.70 16.01
C ALA A 325 15.81 11.88 15.46
N GLY A 326 15.70 12.60 14.34
CA GLY A 326 14.44 12.86 13.63
C GLY A 326 14.55 12.62 12.13
N LEU A 327 13.50 12.06 11.54
CA LEU A 327 13.40 11.83 10.10
C LEU A 327 12.01 12.20 9.59
N GLY A 328 11.95 12.92 8.45
CA GLY A 328 10.71 13.21 7.75
C GLY A 328 10.71 12.71 6.32
N ILE A 329 9.65 12.01 5.92
CA ILE A 329 9.45 11.60 4.52
C ILE A 329 8.26 12.35 3.94
N CYS A 330 8.43 12.98 2.76
CA CYS A 330 7.39 13.65 1.99
C CYS A 330 6.61 14.69 2.86
N GLY A 331 5.37 14.44 3.22
CA GLY A 331 4.61 15.32 4.12
C GLY A 331 5.29 15.51 5.47
N GLY A 332 5.91 14.47 6.02
CA GLY A 332 6.72 14.59 7.25
C GLY A 332 7.92 15.51 7.09
N TYR A 333 8.60 15.45 5.94
CA TYR A 333 9.69 16.39 5.62
C TYR A 333 9.19 17.84 5.55
N GLN A 334 8.05 18.06 4.90
CA GLN A 334 7.42 19.39 4.84
C GLN A 334 7.10 19.93 6.24
N MET A 335 6.60 19.09 7.15
CA MET A 335 6.28 19.47 8.53
C MET A 335 7.52 19.87 9.34
N LEU A 336 8.70 19.31 9.04
CA LEU A 336 9.96 19.63 9.74
C LEU A 336 10.47 21.03 9.45
N GLY A 337 10.04 21.68 8.35
CA GLY A 337 10.45 23.02 7.93
C GLY A 337 9.93 24.15 8.83
N HIS A 338 10.19 25.40 8.41
CA HIS A 338 9.72 26.61 9.11
C HIS A 338 8.25 26.91 8.83
N THR A 339 7.85 26.83 7.53
CA THR A 339 6.48 27.12 7.09
C THR A 339 6.00 26.12 6.06
N VAL A 340 4.68 25.88 6.08
CA VAL A 340 3.96 25.14 5.03
C VAL A 340 2.83 26.03 4.57
N SER A 341 2.85 26.43 3.29
CA SER A 341 1.90 27.37 2.69
C SER A 341 1.15 26.75 1.53
N ASP A 342 -0.15 26.98 1.47
CA ASP A 342 -1.05 26.48 0.44
C ASP A 342 -1.89 27.64 -0.14
N PRO A 343 -1.27 28.50 -0.97
CA PRO A 343 -1.95 29.66 -1.52
C PRO A 343 -3.08 29.29 -2.51
N ASP A 344 -2.95 28.15 -3.18
CA ASP A 344 -3.88 27.71 -4.23
C ASP A 344 -4.99 26.80 -3.68
N GLY A 345 -4.99 26.48 -2.39
CA GLY A 345 -6.01 25.64 -1.75
C GLY A 345 -5.95 24.16 -2.14
N VAL A 346 -4.76 23.66 -2.47
CA VAL A 346 -4.52 22.25 -2.84
C VAL A 346 -4.89 21.29 -1.70
N GLU A 347 -4.59 21.70 -0.46
CA GLU A 347 -4.87 20.96 0.78
C GLU A 347 -5.76 21.77 1.76
N GLY A 348 -6.59 22.66 1.22
CA GLY A 348 -7.55 23.45 2.00
C GLY A 348 -7.12 24.88 2.29
N GLY A 349 -5.96 25.30 1.81
CA GLY A 349 -5.51 26.69 1.82
C GLY A 349 -4.87 27.19 3.13
N GLY A 350 -4.28 28.36 3.04
CA GLY A 350 -3.67 29.06 4.17
C GLY A 350 -2.18 28.79 4.35
N SER A 351 -1.64 29.17 5.51
CA SER A 351 -0.24 28.95 5.88
C SER A 351 -0.14 28.53 7.34
N LEU A 352 0.72 27.58 7.61
CA LEU A 352 1.00 27.07 8.94
C LEU A 352 2.50 27.14 9.23
N ARG A 353 2.85 27.43 10.48
CA ARG A 353 4.21 27.24 10.94
C ARG A 353 4.52 25.74 10.99
N GLY A 354 5.67 25.30 10.48
CA GLY A 354 6.21 23.97 10.67
C GLY A 354 6.84 23.76 12.05
N LEU A 355 7.57 22.68 12.24
CA LEU A 355 8.28 22.37 13.49
C LEU A 355 9.57 23.19 13.65
N GLY A 356 10.10 23.75 12.55
CA GLY A 356 11.31 24.57 12.58
C GLY A 356 12.59 23.79 12.87
N LEU A 357 12.61 22.49 12.61
CA LEU A 357 13.76 21.61 12.81
C LEU A 357 14.69 21.56 11.58
N LEU A 358 14.17 21.93 10.39
CA LEU A 358 14.95 22.08 9.17
C LEU A 358 14.81 23.50 8.61
N PRO A 359 15.88 24.08 8.03
CA PRO A 359 15.86 25.46 7.51
C PRO A 359 15.20 25.50 6.11
N ALA A 360 13.90 25.27 6.06
CA ALA A 360 13.15 25.15 4.82
C ALA A 360 11.74 25.72 4.90
N ASP A 361 11.25 26.22 3.78
CA ASP A 361 9.87 26.64 3.59
C ASP A 361 9.23 25.83 2.47
N THR A 362 8.01 25.36 2.67
CA THR A 362 7.25 24.58 1.68
C THR A 362 6.06 25.37 1.16
N VAL A 363 5.88 25.37 -0.16
CA VAL A 363 4.72 25.95 -0.83
C VAL A 363 4.06 24.88 -1.67
N PHE A 364 2.76 24.65 -1.45
CA PHE A 364 1.97 23.76 -2.32
C PHE A 364 1.71 24.41 -3.67
N GLN A 365 1.78 23.59 -4.71
CA GLN A 365 1.55 23.99 -6.09
C GLN A 365 0.54 23.03 -6.73
N GLY A 366 -0.19 23.51 -7.74
CA GLY A 366 -1.20 22.70 -8.44
C GLY A 366 -0.62 21.53 -9.26
N GLU A 367 0.68 21.54 -9.55
CA GLU A 367 1.35 20.49 -10.32
C GLU A 367 1.91 19.42 -9.38
N LYS A 368 1.66 18.14 -9.70
CA LYS A 368 2.11 16.99 -8.93
C LYS A 368 3.41 16.42 -9.51
N THR A 369 4.48 16.42 -8.72
CA THR A 369 5.72 15.71 -9.05
C THR A 369 5.49 14.20 -8.92
N ARG A 370 5.89 13.44 -9.95
CA ARG A 370 5.85 11.97 -9.99
C ARG A 370 7.02 11.49 -10.81
N THR A 371 7.96 10.79 -10.18
CA THR A 371 9.12 10.24 -10.89
C THR A 371 9.79 9.16 -10.06
N ARG A 372 10.35 8.16 -10.71
CA ARG A 372 11.31 7.25 -10.07
C ARG A 372 12.67 7.92 -10.05
N VAL A 373 13.45 7.60 -9.00
CA VAL A 373 14.75 8.20 -8.76
C VAL A 373 15.78 7.14 -8.36
N THR A 374 17.03 7.37 -8.78
CA THR A 374 18.20 6.62 -8.31
C THR A 374 19.28 7.62 -7.93
N GLY A 375 19.80 7.54 -6.71
CA GLY A 375 20.71 8.55 -6.19
C GLY A 375 21.59 8.08 -5.05
N ALA A 376 22.22 9.06 -4.40
CA ALA A 376 23.03 8.83 -3.19
C ALA A 376 22.94 10.02 -2.24
N PHE A 377 23.08 9.75 -0.95
CA PHE A 377 23.22 10.78 0.07
C PHE A 377 24.52 11.56 -0.12
N ARG A 378 24.47 12.90 0.05
CA ARG A 378 25.61 13.80 -0.17
C ARG A 378 26.11 14.44 1.09
N ALA A 379 25.22 15.06 1.87
CA ALA A 379 25.56 15.89 2.98
C ALA A 379 24.72 15.61 4.23
N PRO A 380 24.58 14.35 4.68
CA PRO A 380 23.97 14.09 5.98
C PRO A 380 24.83 14.62 7.12
N GLU A 381 24.19 15.17 8.14
CA GLU A 381 24.84 15.74 9.30
C GLU A 381 24.69 14.87 10.56
N GLY A 382 25.34 15.29 11.64
CA GLY A 382 25.20 14.69 12.96
C GLY A 382 25.54 13.20 12.98
N LEU A 383 24.70 12.42 13.61
CA LEU A 383 24.86 10.96 13.70
C LEU A 383 24.70 10.25 12.36
N PHE A 384 24.09 10.91 11.36
CA PHE A 384 23.81 10.29 10.05
C PHE A 384 24.95 10.47 9.02
N ARG A 385 26.09 11.00 9.40
CA ARG A 385 27.23 11.24 8.49
C ARG A 385 27.69 9.98 7.73
N SER A 386 27.54 8.82 8.34
CA SER A 386 27.88 7.52 7.72
C SER A 386 27.03 7.17 6.50
N LEU A 387 25.87 7.83 6.31
CA LEU A 387 25.06 7.66 5.10
C LEU A 387 25.67 8.36 3.87
N ALA A 388 26.68 9.22 4.01
CA ALA A 388 27.29 9.91 2.87
C ALA A 388 27.85 8.92 1.86
N GLY A 389 27.44 9.05 0.59
CA GLY A 389 27.81 8.15 -0.51
C GLY A 389 26.96 6.87 -0.60
N VAL A 390 26.12 6.56 0.38
CA VAL A 390 25.20 5.41 0.32
C VAL A 390 24.17 5.64 -0.77
N ALA A 391 24.03 4.67 -1.66
CA ALA A 391 23.08 4.72 -2.77
C ALA A 391 21.66 4.35 -2.30
N PHE A 392 20.67 4.97 -2.95
CA PHE A 392 19.26 4.64 -2.79
C PHE A 392 18.53 4.60 -4.13
N GLU A 393 17.40 3.93 -4.14
CA GLU A 393 16.37 4.00 -5.17
C GLU A 393 15.06 4.36 -4.51
N GLY A 394 14.11 4.90 -5.30
CA GLY A 394 12.81 5.26 -4.77
C GLY A 394 11.98 6.02 -5.79
N TYR A 395 11.03 6.79 -5.30
CA TYR A 395 10.18 7.63 -6.14
C TYR A 395 9.71 8.87 -5.38
N GLU A 396 9.49 9.96 -6.11
CA GLU A 396 8.82 11.16 -5.62
C GLU A 396 7.35 11.15 -6.03
N ILE A 397 6.49 11.56 -5.11
CA ILE A 397 5.06 11.72 -5.35
C ILE A 397 4.47 12.79 -4.41
N HIS A 398 4.57 14.07 -4.79
CA HIS A 398 4.18 15.18 -3.94
C HIS A 398 3.68 16.38 -4.74
N MET A 399 3.04 17.34 -4.06
CA MET A 399 2.55 18.60 -4.63
C MET A 399 3.24 19.84 -4.04
N GLY A 400 3.95 19.70 -2.93
CA GLY A 400 4.71 20.78 -2.33
C GLY A 400 6.08 20.95 -2.98
N ARG A 401 6.56 22.20 -3.04
CA ARG A 401 7.94 22.54 -3.35
C ARG A 401 8.59 23.11 -2.10
N THR A 402 9.68 22.50 -1.68
CA THR A 402 10.47 22.94 -0.52
C THR A 402 11.71 23.69 -0.98
N GLU A 403 11.91 24.88 -0.44
CA GLU A 403 13.05 25.75 -0.75
C GLU A 403 13.91 25.97 0.51
N SER A 404 15.21 25.96 0.32
CA SER A 404 16.21 26.20 1.36
C SER A 404 17.49 26.76 0.76
N GLY A 405 18.22 27.53 1.55
CA GLY A 405 19.59 27.95 1.23
C GLY A 405 20.68 26.97 1.70
N ALA A 406 20.30 25.88 2.38
CA ALA A 406 21.25 24.88 2.87
C ALA A 406 21.66 23.88 1.77
N ALA A 407 22.75 23.16 2.00
CA ALA A 407 23.17 22.08 1.09
C ALA A 407 22.14 20.96 1.08
N PRO A 408 21.83 20.40 -0.11
CA PRO A 408 20.89 19.30 -0.22
C PRO A 408 21.44 18.01 0.42
N LEU A 409 20.53 17.24 1.04
CA LEU A 409 20.85 15.95 1.64
C LEU A 409 21.32 14.92 0.61
N ALA A 410 20.68 14.91 -0.56
CA ALA A 410 20.87 13.89 -1.57
C ALA A 410 20.88 14.46 -2.99
N GLU A 411 21.55 13.77 -3.89
CA GLU A 411 21.48 13.98 -5.33
C GLU A 411 21.01 12.71 -6.01
N PHE A 412 20.15 12.84 -7.02
CA PHE A 412 19.61 11.72 -7.77
C PHE A 412 19.38 12.04 -9.24
N THR A 413 19.19 11.01 -10.01
CA THR A 413 18.76 11.07 -11.41
C THR A 413 17.35 10.51 -11.51
N THR A 414 16.47 11.25 -12.17
CA THR A 414 15.10 10.83 -12.47
C THR A 414 15.10 9.78 -13.59
N GLN A 415 13.98 9.10 -13.76
CA GLN A 415 13.78 8.14 -14.87
C GLN A 415 13.96 8.77 -16.27
N THR A 416 13.80 10.11 -16.41
CA THR A 416 14.02 10.85 -17.67
C THR A 416 15.47 11.29 -17.84
N GLY A 417 16.37 10.96 -16.91
CA GLY A 417 17.78 11.33 -16.95
C GLY A 417 18.09 12.73 -16.38
N GLU A 418 17.10 13.43 -15.85
CA GLU A 418 17.32 14.74 -15.22
C GLU A 418 18.01 14.57 -13.87
N ARG A 419 19.05 15.37 -13.61
CA ARG A 419 19.70 15.44 -12.29
C ARG A 419 18.99 16.45 -11.42
N ARG A 420 18.64 16.01 -10.21
CA ARG A 420 18.02 16.84 -9.17
C ARG A 420 18.70 16.60 -7.83
N SER A 421 18.42 17.50 -6.90
CA SER A 421 18.79 17.35 -5.50
C SER A 421 17.55 17.47 -4.63
N ASP A 422 17.57 16.80 -3.49
CA ASP A 422 16.44 16.76 -2.55
C ASP A 422 16.92 16.64 -1.10
N GLY A 423 16.01 17.02 -0.23
CA GLY A 423 16.13 16.84 1.20
C GLY A 423 17.11 17.79 1.88
N LEU A 424 17.05 17.80 3.17
CA LEU A 424 17.90 18.59 4.05
C LEU A 424 18.32 17.78 5.26
N SER A 425 19.46 18.18 5.84
CA SER A 425 19.94 17.66 7.13
C SER A 425 20.38 18.83 8.00
N ALA A 426 19.99 18.81 9.26
CA ALA A 426 20.43 19.78 10.27
C ALA A 426 20.62 19.07 11.61
N GLY A 427 21.86 18.98 12.11
CA GLY A 427 22.17 18.21 13.30
C GLY A 427 21.77 16.74 13.18
N ASN A 428 20.90 16.27 14.09
CA ASN A 428 20.39 14.89 14.10
C ASN A 428 18.99 14.76 13.44
N VAL A 429 18.57 15.75 12.64
CA VAL A 429 17.30 15.73 11.93
C VAL A 429 17.55 15.81 10.43
N TRP A 430 16.85 14.97 9.66
CA TRP A 430 16.86 15.05 8.22
C TRP A 430 15.51 14.68 7.61
N GLY A 431 15.31 15.04 6.36
CA GLY A 431 14.12 14.66 5.62
C GLY A 431 14.30 14.85 4.13
N CYS A 432 13.46 14.15 3.34
CA CYS A 432 13.44 14.20 1.88
C CYS A 432 12.04 13.87 1.34
N TYR A 433 11.85 14.08 0.05
CA TYR A 433 10.62 13.69 -0.64
C TYR A 433 10.60 12.23 -1.09
N VAL A 434 11.74 11.57 -1.16
CA VAL A 434 11.88 10.24 -1.75
C VAL A 434 11.21 9.18 -0.86
N HIS A 435 10.18 8.53 -1.40
CA HIS A 435 9.59 7.31 -0.89
C HIS A 435 10.40 6.09 -1.32
N GLY A 436 10.36 5.01 -0.53
CA GLY A 436 11.14 3.79 -0.80
C GLY A 436 12.65 3.97 -0.63
N ILE A 437 13.11 5.04 0.04
CA ILE A 437 14.54 5.34 0.23
C ILE A 437 15.28 4.23 0.99
N PHE A 438 14.56 3.37 1.72
CA PHE A 438 15.10 2.21 2.44
C PHE A 438 14.92 0.89 1.70
N ASP A 439 14.35 0.90 0.48
CA ASP A 439 14.17 -0.33 -0.30
C ASP A 439 15.51 -0.92 -0.75
N LYS A 440 16.57 -0.09 -0.87
CA LYS A 440 17.94 -0.59 -0.94
C LYS A 440 18.46 -0.96 0.43
N ALA A 441 18.91 -2.17 0.54
CA ALA A 441 19.39 -2.79 1.77
C ALA A 441 20.50 -1.97 2.45
N GLU A 442 21.40 -1.38 1.67
CA GLU A 442 22.51 -0.56 2.16
C GLU A 442 22.03 0.71 2.87
N ALA A 443 20.94 1.34 2.38
CA ALA A 443 20.40 2.56 2.98
C ALA A 443 19.74 2.25 4.34
N ALA A 444 18.96 1.18 4.44
CA ALA A 444 18.36 0.73 5.69
C ALA A 444 19.43 0.33 6.72
N ALA A 445 20.42 -0.49 6.30
CA ALA A 445 21.52 -0.92 7.15
C ALA A 445 22.37 0.27 7.65
N ALA A 446 22.69 1.23 6.78
CA ALA A 446 23.45 2.41 7.16
C ALA A 446 22.74 3.26 8.21
N LEU A 447 21.41 3.46 8.06
CA LEU A 447 20.59 4.15 9.06
C LEU A 447 20.62 3.44 10.41
N VAL A 448 20.36 2.13 10.42
CA VAL A 448 20.30 1.36 11.67
C VAL A 448 21.68 1.28 12.33
N ASN A 449 22.77 1.12 11.57
CA ASN A 449 24.13 1.13 12.08
C ASN A 449 24.49 2.48 12.72
N ALA A 450 24.09 3.61 12.11
CA ALA A 450 24.28 4.94 12.71
C ALA A 450 23.56 5.09 14.07
N LEU A 451 22.36 4.50 14.20
CA LEU A 451 21.60 4.51 15.46
C LEU A 451 22.25 3.57 16.51
N LEU A 452 22.78 2.40 16.10
CA LEU A 452 23.52 1.50 16.99
C LEU A 452 24.79 2.18 17.53
N GLU A 453 25.59 2.80 16.66
CA GLU A 453 26.79 3.54 17.03
C GLU A 453 26.47 4.69 18.01
N ALA A 454 25.38 5.44 17.80
CA ALA A 454 24.94 6.48 18.71
C ALA A 454 24.59 5.97 20.11
N LYS A 455 24.24 4.70 20.25
CA LYS A 455 24.02 3.98 21.52
C LYS A 455 25.30 3.36 22.08
N GLY A 456 26.43 3.49 21.41
CA GLY A 456 27.67 2.82 21.79
C GLY A 456 27.67 1.30 21.56
N LEU A 457 26.83 0.82 20.65
CA LEU A 457 26.75 -0.56 20.22
C LEU A 457 27.54 -0.77 18.93
N GLU A 458 28.04 -1.99 18.72
CA GLU A 458 28.74 -2.35 17.49
C GLU A 458 27.77 -2.31 16.29
N PRO A 459 28.17 -1.68 15.18
CA PRO A 459 27.39 -1.72 13.94
C PRO A 459 27.42 -3.16 13.39
N GLY A 460 26.25 -3.76 13.24
CA GLY A 460 26.13 -5.16 12.82
C GLY A 460 24.85 -5.41 12.02
N ALA A 461 24.08 -4.37 11.72
CA ALA A 461 22.86 -4.50 10.94
C ALA A 461 23.18 -5.02 9.53
N ALA A 462 22.62 -6.19 9.21
CA ALA A 462 22.86 -6.84 7.95
C ALA A 462 22.13 -6.15 6.79
N SER A 463 22.79 -6.09 5.65
CA SER A 463 22.15 -5.72 4.39
C SER A 463 21.29 -6.90 3.91
N VAL A 464 19.97 -6.73 3.81
CA VAL A 464 19.02 -7.76 3.39
C VAL A 464 18.50 -7.43 2.00
N ASP A 465 18.60 -8.35 1.06
CA ASP A 465 17.99 -8.22 -0.26
C ASP A 465 16.45 -8.32 -0.14
N TRP A 466 15.81 -7.17 -0.05
CA TRP A 466 14.35 -7.08 0.10
C TRP A 466 13.60 -7.60 -1.12
N GLN A 467 14.16 -7.53 -2.32
CA GLN A 467 13.54 -8.08 -3.52
C GLN A 467 13.54 -9.61 -3.44
N ALA A 468 14.68 -10.22 -3.11
CA ALA A 468 14.77 -11.67 -2.91
C ALA A 468 13.86 -12.13 -1.76
N TYR A 469 13.80 -11.36 -0.66
CA TYR A 469 12.90 -11.64 0.46
C TYR A 469 11.42 -11.61 0.02
N ALA A 470 10.98 -10.59 -0.70
CA ALA A 470 9.62 -10.49 -1.19
C ALA A 470 9.26 -11.66 -2.11
N GLN A 471 10.17 -12.07 -3.02
CA GLN A 471 9.96 -13.24 -3.87
C GLN A 471 9.77 -14.53 -3.06
N GLN A 472 10.53 -14.72 -1.99
CA GLN A 472 10.34 -15.86 -1.07
C GLN A 472 8.97 -15.82 -0.39
N GLN A 473 8.49 -14.63 0.01
CA GLN A 473 7.17 -14.48 0.61
C GLN A 473 6.04 -14.80 -0.39
N TYR A 474 6.18 -14.40 -1.66
CA TYR A 474 5.24 -14.77 -2.72
C TYR A 474 5.24 -16.28 -2.98
N ASP A 475 6.41 -16.94 -2.95
CA ASP A 475 6.51 -18.40 -3.08
C ASP A 475 5.85 -19.11 -1.89
N LYS A 476 6.06 -18.63 -0.67
CA LYS A 476 5.42 -19.15 0.54
C LYS A 476 3.91 -19.00 0.49
N LEU A 477 3.42 -17.85 0.00
CA LEU A 477 2.01 -17.59 -0.23
C LEU A 477 1.41 -18.58 -1.25
N ALA A 478 2.06 -18.74 -2.40
CA ALA A 478 1.62 -19.66 -3.44
C ALA A 478 1.57 -21.10 -2.94
N ALA A 479 2.58 -21.55 -2.21
CA ALA A 479 2.62 -22.89 -1.61
C ALA A 479 1.46 -23.10 -0.61
N GLY A 480 1.19 -22.11 0.24
CA GLY A 480 0.09 -22.16 1.19
C GLY A 480 -1.29 -22.25 0.50
N LEU A 481 -1.49 -21.49 -0.57
CA LEU A 481 -2.73 -21.55 -1.35
C LEU A 481 -2.87 -22.86 -2.12
N ARG A 482 -1.80 -23.38 -2.74
CA ARG A 482 -1.83 -24.69 -3.40
C ARG A 482 -2.21 -25.83 -2.45
N ALA A 483 -1.73 -25.77 -1.22
CA ALA A 483 -2.05 -26.78 -0.20
C ALA A 483 -3.49 -26.68 0.32
N SER A 484 -4.15 -25.53 0.15
CA SER A 484 -5.44 -25.22 0.77
C SER A 484 -6.61 -25.15 -0.20
N LEU A 485 -6.34 -24.97 -1.50
CA LEU A 485 -7.34 -24.78 -2.54
C LEU A 485 -7.39 -25.95 -3.53
N ASP A 486 -8.58 -26.28 -4.02
CA ASP A 486 -8.73 -27.22 -5.15
C ASP A 486 -8.28 -26.54 -6.47
N MET A 487 -6.97 -26.52 -6.67
CA MET A 487 -6.37 -25.89 -7.86
C MET A 487 -6.82 -26.56 -9.16
N LYS A 488 -7.11 -27.88 -9.16
CA LYS A 488 -7.63 -28.57 -10.37
C LYS A 488 -8.97 -28.01 -10.79
N ARG A 489 -9.84 -27.75 -9.81
CA ARG A 489 -11.15 -27.16 -10.07
C ARG A 489 -11.04 -25.70 -10.46
N ILE A 490 -10.14 -24.93 -9.84
CA ILE A 490 -9.86 -23.53 -10.22
C ILE A 490 -9.41 -23.44 -11.68
N TYR A 491 -8.57 -24.35 -12.17
CA TYR A 491 -8.18 -24.40 -13.58
C TYR A 491 -9.35 -24.74 -14.50
N ARG A 492 -10.24 -25.67 -14.14
CA ARG A 492 -11.46 -25.96 -14.93
C ARG A 492 -12.38 -24.74 -15.01
N ILE A 493 -12.56 -24.04 -13.88
CA ILE A 493 -13.33 -22.79 -13.83
C ILE A 493 -12.71 -21.74 -14.75
N LEU A 494 -11.39 -21.54 -14.67
CA LEU A 494 -10.63 -20.59 -15.50
C LEU A 494 -10.78 -20.90 -17.00
N ASN A 495 -10.81 -22.17 -17.36
CA ASN A 495 -10.94 -22.64 -18.75
C ASN A 495 -12.40 -22.68 -19.24
N GLY A 496 -13.38 -22.33 -18.40
CA GLY A 496 -14.80 -22.33 -18.76
C GLY A 496 -15.42 -23.73 -18.84
N GLU A 497 -14.84 -24.70 -18.16
CA GLU A 497 -15.30 -26.11 -18.13
C GLU A 497 -16.35 -26.34 -17.01
N GLU A 498 -16.58 -25.34 -16.12
CA GLU A 498 -17.56 -25.38 -15.01
C GLU A 498 -18.46 -24.13 -14.93
#